data_8c352915b845ae923da9740208df9e2a
#
_entry.id   8c352915b845ae923da9740208df9e2a
#
_cell.length_a   1.000
_cell.length_b   1.000
_cell.length_c   1.000
_cell.angle_alpha   90.00
_cell.angle_beta   90.00
_cell.angle_gamma   90.00
#
_symmetry.space_group_name_H-M   'P 1'
#
loop_
_entity.id
_entity.type
_entity.pdbx_description
1 polymer ?
#
loop_
_entity_poly.entity_id
_entity_poly.type
_entity_poly.pdbx_seq_one_letter_code
_entity_poly.pdbx_strand_id
1 'polypeptide(L)'
;MTGRFIVLEGGEGAGKSTLISLVAPRLRQSGDEVVTVREPGGTEAGELVRQLLHLDLAPWAEAFAFLAARAQVVEEVIRPALDRGAIVLCDRFEASTFAYQGHARGLGLAALRAA
;
A
#
# COMPACT_ATOMS: atom_id res chain seq x y z
N MET A 1 -23.33 0.35 -0.30
CA MET A 1 -22.75 -0.25 0.92
C MET A 1 -21.27 0.06 0.97
N THR A 2 -20.79 0.33 2.16
CA THR A 2 -19.37 0.58 2.35
C THR A 2 -18.61 -0.74 2.40
N GLY A 3 -17.51 -0.80 1.69
CA GLY A 3 -16.61 -1.94 1.75
C GLY A 3 -15.77 -1.97 3.01
N ARG A 4 -14.85 -2.91 3.07
CA ARG A 4 -13.93 -3.07 4.20
C ARG A 4 -12.50 -2.94 3.70
N PHE A 5 -11.71 -2.19 4.45
CA PHE A 5 -10.30 -2.00 4.14
C PHE A 5 -9.48 -2.71 5.21
N ILE A 6 -8.77 -3.75 4.80
CA ILE A 6 -7.98 -4.58 5.70
C ILE A 6 -6.51 -4.46 5.29
N VAL A 7 -5.67 -4.06 6.23
CA VAL A 7 -4.24 -3.86 6.01
C VAL A 7 -3.47 -4.96 6.70
N LEU A 8 -2.57 -5.60 5.95
CA LEU A 8 -1.64 -6.57 6.49
C LEU A 8 -0.25 -5.93 6.49
N GLU A 9 0.34 -5.82 7.67
CA GLU A 9 1.64 -5.19 7.85
C GLU A 9 2.69 -6.22 8.24
N GLY A 10 3.92 -5.93 7.87
CA GLY A 10 5.06 -6.78 8.16
C GLY A 10 6.07 -6.73 7.03
N GLY A 11 7.30 -7.14 7.32
CA GLY A 11 8.34 -7.21 6.32
C GLY A 11 8.22 -8.45 5.44
N GLU A 12 9.12 -8.58 4.49
CA GLU A 12 9.23 -9.78 3.68
C GLU A 12 9.48 -10.99 4.57
N GLY A 13 8.87 -12.11 4.22
CA GLY A 13 9.00 -13.33 4.98
C GLY A 13 8.06 -13.44 6.17
N ALA A 14 7.23 -12.43 6.41
CA ALA A 14 6.24 -12.48 7.49
C ALA A 14 4.98 -13.29 7.13
N GLY A 15 4.91 -13.83 5.92
CA GLY A 15 3.78 -14.66 5.49
C GLY A 15 2.58 -13.90 4.97
N LYS A 16 2.69 -12.60 4.76
CA LYS A 16 1.56 -11.77 4.28
C LYS A 16 1.01 -12.24 2.94
N SER A 17 1.88 -12.47 1.97
CA SER A 17 1.46 -12.92 0.64
C SER A 17 0.76 -14.26 0.70
N THR A 18 1.27 -15.17 1.53
CA THR A 18 0.65 -16.47 1.73
C THR A 18 -0.73 -16.32 2.35
N LEU A 19 -0.85 -15.46 3.36
CA LEU A 19 -2.12 -15.22 4.01
C LEU A 19 -3.15 -14.65 3.04
N ILE A 20 -2.75 -13.67 2.24
CA ILE A 20 -3.64 -13.07 1.23
C ILE A 20 -4.09 -14.12 0.23
N SER A 21 -3.18 -14.96 -0.25
CA SER A 21 -3.51 -15.98 -1.25
C SER A 21 -4.44 -17.06 -0.69
N LEU A 22 -4.48 -17.25 0.62
CA LEU A 22 -5.41 -18.17 1.26
C LEU A 22 -6.77 -17.52 1.54
N VAL A 23 -6.76 -16.27 1.99
CA VAL A 23 -7.96 -15.57 2.45
C VAL A 23 -8.79 -15.04 1.28
N ALA A 24 -8.15 -14.44 0.28
CA ALA A 24 -8.88 -13.80 -0.81
C ALA A 24 -9.83 -14.78 -1.55
N PRO A 25 -9.39 -16.00 -1.94
CA PRO A 25 -10.31 -16.93 -2.60
C PRO A 25 -11.49 -17.32 -1.72
N ARG A 26 -11.28 -17.46 -0.41
CA ARG A 26 -12.36 -17.82 0.51
C ARG A 26 -13.41 -16.72 0.62
N LEU A 27 -12.96 -15.48 0.67
CA LEU A 27 -13.89 -14.34 0.70
C LEU A 27 -14.66 -14.25 -0.61
N ARG A 28 -14.01 -14.49 -1.74
CA ARG A 28 -14.68 -14.50 -3.05
C ARG A 28 -15.72 -15.61 -3.16
N GLN A 29 -15.42 -16.76 -2.60
CA GLN A 29 -16.37 -17.88 -2.57
C GLN A 29 -17.62 -17.55 -1.76
N SER A 30 -17.48 -16.66 -0.76
CA SER A 30 -18.61 -16.20 0.04
C SER A 30 -19.44 -15.12 -0.66
N GLY A 31 -19.09 -14.76 -1.89
CA GLY A 31 -19.83 -13.79 -2.68
C GLY A 31 -19.29 -12.37 -2.61
N ASP A 32 -18.19 -12.14 -1.90
CA ASP A 32 -17.59 -10.82 -1.79
C ASP A 32 -16.71 -10.51 -2.99
N GLU A 33 -16.73 -9.26 -3.42
CA GLU A 33 -15.71 -8.76 -4.33
C GLU A 33 -14.47 -8.45 -3.48
N VAL A 34 -13.31 -8.97 -3.88
CA VAL A 34 -12.06 -8.76 -3.16
C VAL A 34 -11.03 -8.16 -4.10
N VAL A 35 -10.49 -7.02 -3.70
CA VAL A 35 -9.41 -6.34 -4.42
C VAL A 35 -8.16 -6.44 -3.56
N THR A 36 -7.07 -6.92 -4.14
CA THR A 36 -5.79 -6.98 -3.45
C THR A 36 -4.89 -5.87 -3.97
N VAL A 37 -4.25 -5.17 -3.06
CA VAL A 37 -3.39 -4.03 -3.38
C VAL A 37 -2.06 -4.19 -2.68
N ARG A 38 -0.98 -3.85 -3.36
CA ARG A 38 0.36 -3.88 -2.80
C ARG A 38 1.00 -2.51 -2.96
N GLU A 39 1.53 -1.95 -1.87
CA GLU A 39 2.19 -0.65 -1.87
C GLU A 39 3.71 -0.80 -1.80
N PRO A 40 4.45 0.02 -2.55
CA PRO A 40 3.98 0.92 -3.59
C PRO A 40 3.66 0.15 -4.86
N GLY A 41 2.58 0.55 -5.56
CA GLY A 41 2.18 -0.13 -6.77
C GLY A 41 0.67 -0.21 -6.89
N GLY A 42 0.19 -1.16 -7.67
CA GLY A 42 -1.24 -1.34 -7.87
C GLY A 42 -1.85 -0.44 -8.94
N THR A 43 -1.09 0.51 -9.46
CA THR A 43 -1.47 1.38 -10.57
C THR A 43 -0.28 1.53 -11.50
N GLU A 44 -0.52 2.01 -12.71
CA GLU A 44 0.58 2.28 -13.64
C GLU A 44 1.56 3.28 -13.03
N ALA A 45 1.04 4.37 -12.46
CA ALA A 45 1.88 5.38 -11.81
C ALA A 45 2.64 4.80 -10.63
N GLY A 46 1.98 3.98 -9.81
CA GLY A 46 2.63 3.34 -8.67
C GLY A 46 3.75 2.41 -9.06
N GLU A 47 3.60 1.70 -10.17
CA GLU A 47 4.67 0.81 -10.65
C GLU A 47 5.86 1.60 -11.17
N LEU A 48 5.65 2.75 -11.78
CA LEU A 48 6.74 3.65 -12.17
C LEU A 48 7.45 4.21 -10.94
N VAL A 49 6.70 4.55 -9.90
CA VAL A 49 7.31 4.99 -8.63
C VAL A 49 8.13 3.87 -8.01
N ARG A 50 7.65 2.63 -8.08
CA ARG A 50 8.42 1.49 -7.57
C ARG A 50 9.80 1.42 -8.24
N GLN A 51 9.86 1.64 -9.54
CA GLN A 51 11.14 1.69 -10.25
C GLN A 51 11.97 2.88 -9.80
N LEU A 52 11.35 4.04 -9.63
CA LEU A 52 12.03 5.24 -9.15
C LEU A 52 12.69 5.01 -7.79
N LEU A 53 12.03 4.28 -6.91
CA LEU A 53 12.53 4.02 -5.55
C LEU A 53 13.76 3.12 -5.52
N HIS A 54 14.13 2.49 -6.64
CA HIS A 54 15.40 1.76 -6.74
C HIS A 54 16.59 2.68 -6.97
N LEU A 55 16.36 3.94 -7.29
CA LEU A 55 17.43 4.90 -7.45
C LEU A 55 17.86 5.46 -6.09
N ASP A 56 19.04 6.05 -6.06
CA ASP A 56 19.54 6.69 -4.84
C ASP A 56 18.95 8.09 -4.74
N LEU A 57 17.78 8.18 -4.13
CA LEU A 57 17.05 9.43 -4.01
C LEU A 57 17.40 10.16 -2.72
N ALA A 58 17.32 11.49 -2.75
CA ALA A 58 17.36 12.28 -1.53
C ALA A 58 16.18 11.86 -0.64
N PRO A 59 16.32 11.94 0.72
CA PRO A 59 15.28 11.45 1.62
C PRO A 59 13.88 12.02 1.38
N TRP A 60 13.77 13.29 1.13
CA TRP A 60 12.45 13.88 0.85
C TRP A 60 11.90 13.46 -0.51
N ALA A 61 12.77 13.29 -1.51
CA ALA A 61 12.33 12.79 -2.82
C ALA A 61 11.77 11.38 -2.70
N GLU A 62 12.41 10.54 -1.92
CA GLU A 62 11.96 9.17 -1.69
C GLU A 62 10.61 9.16 -0.96
N ALA A 63 10.45 10.00 0.07
CA ALA A 63 9.20 10.10 0.82
C ALA A 63 8.06 10.58 -0.07
N PHE A 64 8.29 11.62 -0.87
CA PHE A 64 7.25 12.13 -1.77
C PHE A 64 6.91 11.17 -2.89
N ALA A 65 7.88 10.44 -3.41
CA ALA A 65 7.63 9.42 -4.42
C ALA A 65 6.71 8.33 -3.86
N PHE A 66 6.99 7.86 -2.65
CA PHE A 66 6.16 6.88 -1.98
C PHE A 66 4.73 7.39 -1.78
N LEU A 67 4.60 8.64 -1.32
CA LEU A 67 3.28 9.25 -1.10
C LEU A 67 2.52 9.46 -2.40
N ALA A 68 3.21 9.75 -3.49
CA ALA A 68 2.58 9.88 -4.80
C ALA A 68 1.95 8.54 -5.23
N ALA A 69 2.68 7.44 -5.05
CA ALA A 69 2.15 6.12 -5.38
C ALA A 69 0.94 5.78 -4.52
N ARG A 70 0.99 6.11 -3.24
CA ARG A 70 -0.13 5.86 -2.32
C ARG A 70 -1.36 6.69 -2.69
N ALA A 71 -1.17 7.97 -2.97
CA ALA A 71 -2.28 8.83 -3.37
C ALA A 71 -2.97 8.29 -4.62
N GLN A 72 -2.19 7.82 -5.57
CA GLN A 72 -2.75 7.31 -6.81
C GLN A 72 -3.55 6.03 -6.58
N VAL A 73 -3.03 5.07 -5.82
CA VAL A 73 -3.74 3.82 -5.60
C VAL A 73 -5.01 4.05 -4.77
N VAL A 74 -5.00 5.00 -3.86
CA VAL A 74 -6.20 5.33 -3.08
C VAL A 74 -7.30 5.85 -4.00
N GLU A 75 -6.99 6.80 -4.87
CA GLU A 75 -8.00 7.41 -5.75
C GLU A 75 -8.44 6.47 -6.88
N GLU A 76 -7.52 5.72 -7.42
CA GLU A 76 -7.80 4.92 -8.63
C GLU A 76 -8.39 3.55 -8.30
N VAL A 77 -8.00 2.94 -7.20
CA VAL A 77 -8.33 1.54 -6.88
C VAL A 77 -9.11 1.41 -5.59
N ILE A 78 -8.56 1.93 -4.49
CA ILE A 78 -9.10 1.65 -3.16
C ILE A 78 -10.45 2.31 -2.94
N ARG A 79 -10.53 3.61 -3.15
CA ARG A 79 -11.78 4.34 -2.91
C ARG A 79 -12.93 3.83 -3.80
N PRO A 80 -12.74 3.65 -5.11
CA PRO A 80 -13.79 3.08 -5.93
C PRO A 80 -14.23 1.69 -5.49
N ALA A 81 -13.28 0.84 -5.08
CA ALA A 81 -13.60 -0.50 -4.60
C ALA A 81 -14.45 -0.46 -3.33
N LEU A 82 -14.07 0.39 -2.38
CA LEU A 82 -14.83 0.54 -1.14
C LEU A 82 -16.24 1.08 -1.41
N ASP A 83 -16.37 2.00 -2.35
CA ASP A 83 -17.68 2.55 -2.71
C ASP A 83 -18.59 1.49 -3.33
N ARG A 84 -18.03 0.48 -3.98
CA ARG A 84 -18.80 -0.66 -4.51
C ARG A 84 -19.14 -1.70 -3.45
N GLY A 85 -18.66 -1.54 -2.23
CA GLY A 85 -18.84 -2.54 -1.19
C GLY A 85 -17.80 -3.66 -1.19
N ALA A 86 -16.71 -3.51 -1.93
CA ALA A 86 -15.67 -4.53 -2.00
C ALA A 86 -14.84 -4.60 -0.72
N ILE A 87 -14.20 -5.72 -0.52
CA ILE A 87 -13.17 -5.89 0.52
C ILE A 87 -11.82 -5.62 -0.14
N VAL A 88 -11.08 -4.66 0.41
CA VAL A 88 -9.73 -4.35 -0.08
C VAL A 88 -8.73 -4.92 0.91
N LEU A 89 -7.90 -5.83 0.42
CA LEU A 89 -6.78 -6.39 1.20
C LEU A 89 -5.52 -5.68 0.74
N CYS A 90 -4.92 -4.91 1.61
CA CYS A 90 -3.74 -4.13 1.29
C CYS A 90 -2.51 -4.76 1.94
N ASP A 91 -1.55 -5.16 1.12
CA ASP A 91 -0.24 -5.59 1.59
C ASP A 91 0.61 -4.33 1.74
N ARG A 92 0.77 -3.90 2.99
CA ARG A 92 1.47 -2.67 3.29
C ARG A 92 2.85 -2.98 3.86
N PHE A 93 3.64 -3.70 3.08
CA PHE A 93 5.05 -3.90 3.39
C PHE A 93 5.74 -2.58 3.72
N GLU A 94 5.37 -1.55 2.98
CA GLU A 94 6.02 -0.25 3.04
C GLU A 94 5.59 0.61 4.24
N ALA A 95 4.63 0.17 5.04
CA ALA A 95 4.28 0.90 6.25
C ALA A 95 5.48 0.98 7.20
N SER A 96 6.16 -0.15 7.39
CA SER A 96 7.38 -0.19 8.19
C SER A 96 8.51 0.60 7.55
N THR A 97 8.64 0.50 6.23
CA THR A 97 9.66 1.24 5.49
C THR A 97 9.41 2.74 5.57
N PHE A 98 8.15 3.15 5.52
CA PHE A 98 7.78 4.55 5.64
C PHE A 98 8.23 5.11 7.00
N ALA A 99 7.97 4.40 8.07
CA ALA A 99 8.42 4.79 9.41
C ALA A 99 9.95 4.77 9.51
N TYR A 100 10.58 3.77 8.92
CA TYR A 100 12.02 3.66 8.89
C TYR A 100 12.66 4.84 8.18
N GLN A 101 12.12 5.25 7.04
CA GLN A 101 12.62 6.41 6.30
C GLN A 101 12.56 7.67 7.17
N GLY A 102 11.47 7.84 7.92
CA GLY A 102 11.32 9.00 8.80
C GLY A 102 12.42 9.09 9.84
N HIS A 103 12.87 7.97 10.37
CA HIS A 103 13.90 7.94 11.40
C HIS A 103 15.30 7.78 10.82
N ALA A 104 15.52 6.79 9.98
CA ALA A 104 16.84 6.43 9.53
C ALA A 104 17.43 7.43 8.56
N ARG A 105 16.61 8.15 7.83
CA ARG A 105 17.07 9.14 6.87
C ARG A 105 16.92 10.59 7.38
N GLY A 106 16.67 10.74 8.67
CA GLY A 106 16.64 12.06 9.30
C GLY A 106 15.35 12.86 9.09
N LEU A 107 14.31 12.23 8.56
CA LEU A 107 13.02 12.87 8.44
C LEU A 107 12.19 12.60 9.69
N GLY A 108 11.54 13.62 10.21
CA GLY A 108 10.66 13.44 11.35
C GLY A 108 9.36 12.75 10.95
N LEU A 109 8.88 11.86 11.80
CA LEU A 109 7.64 11.15 11.52
C LEU A 109 6.45 12.09 11.36
N ALA A 110 6.40 13.16 12.17
CA ALA A 110 5.36 14.16 12.06
C ALA A 110 5.39 14.87 10.69
N ALA A 111 6.59 15.14 10.16
CA ALA A 111 6.75 15.75 8.86
C ALA A 111 6.23 14.84 7.75
N LEU A 112 6.48 13.53 7.84
CA LEU A 112 5.97 12.56 6.88
C LEU A 112 4.43 12.51 6.91
N ARG A 113 3.84 12.58 8.09
CA ARG A 113 2.38 12.58 8.21
C ARG A 113 1.75 13.86 7.67
N ALA A 114 2.47 14.97 7.73
CA ALA A 114 1.99 16.24 7.20
C ALA A 114 2.09 16.30 5.68
N ALA A 115 2.99 15.54 5.11
CA ALA A 115 3.14 15.48 3.67
C ALA A 115 2.06 14.60 3.04
#